data_838d39f3fd080eecbb0c045dfcde49ec
#
_entry.id   838d39f3fd080eecbb0c045dfcde49ec
#
_cell.length_a   1.000
_cell.length_b   1.000
_cell.length_c   1.000
_cell.angle_alpha   90.00
_cell.angle_beta   90.00
_cell.angle_gamma   90.00
#
_symmetry.space_group_name_H-M   'P 1'
#
loop_
_entity.id
_entity.type
_entity.pdbx_description
1 polymer ?
#
loop_
_entity_poly.entity_id
_entity_poly.type
_entity_poly.pdbx_seq_one_letter_code
_entity_poly.pdbx_strand_id
1 'polypeptide(L)'
;MKGDFSRVTFDAANHFSRVLMQQGRVAIDADPNEQAAILLHYVRTLARDLIGPCGGPVDALGFQLSFDPALPSKPTTLKLSAGRYYVDGILAENDDPDAAYDAQPDYPIAKDDDPLLVALRDQDRSKTFWLYLDVWERHITSVEDDRIREVALGGPDTCTRARVVWQVKALDISAITFPATADLCTAPLAALPTIGAAVMAADLDPGQQIKDPCVISPDARFRGAENQLYRVEIHDVSDDGKTATFKWSRDNGSVATAWLNTEGNDLVVANARGFTAGAWVELLDDRNELLGQPGVLVKLASVDGNRLTVSPGGATLTVPSPAFHPRVRRWDQTENDDITLHDGAVPIIEATASAANWIDLEDGVRVRFHAGATDRIQYRTGDYWLIPARVATGDIEWPRTETGAEFLPPRGIEHHFAPLGRVQWKSESLELSSCLCPLQELTPCKRIVPTTTAKPPGKPPAPPAPAPSGAPTPRPQTSPPKSQGPKPK
;
A
#
# COMPACT_ATOMS: atom_id res chain seq x y z
N MET A 1 -1.84 -5.45 3.38
CA MET A 1 -2.40 -4.47 4.33
C MET A 1 -2.32 -5.04 5.74
N LYS A 2 -1.93 -4.22 6.75
CA LYS A 2 -1.79 -4.61 8.17
C LYS A 2 -2.99 -4.08 8.95
N GLY A 3 -3.99 -4.91 9.26
CA GLY A 3 -5.21 -4.46 9.94
C GLY A 3 -5.96 -5.61 10.57
N ASP A 4 -6.87 -5.30 11.49
CA ASP A 4 -7.74 -6.26 12.16
C ASP A 4 -8.86 -6.70 11.18
N PHE A 5 -8.49 -7.59 10.26
CA PHE A 5 -9.39 -8.16 9.27
C PHE A 5 -9.67 -9.63 9.60
N SER A 6 -10.92 -10.04 9.44
CA SER A 6 -11.27 -11.46 9.64
C SER A 6 -10.62 -12.35 8.59
N ARG A 7 -10.57 -11.92 7.34
CA ARG A 7 -9.90 -12.57 6.20
C ARG A 7 -9.94 -11.67 4.96
N VAL A 8 -9.20 -12.07 3.91
CA VAL A 8 -9.25 -11.45 2.58
C VAL A 8 -9.78 -12.49 1.61
N THR A 9 -10.98 -12.26 1.07
CA THR A 9 -11.73 -13.23 0.25
C THR A 9 -11.65 -12.97 -1.25
N PHE A 10 -11.29 -11.76 -1.67
CA PHE A 10 -11.17 -11.43 -3.09
C PHE A 10 -10.10 -12.27 -3.77
N ASP A 11 -10.53 -12.94 -4.85
CA ASP A 11 -9.69 -13.63 -5.79
C ASP A 11 -10.25 -13.42 -7.21
N ALA A 12 -9.45 -12.84 -8.09
CA ALA A 12 -9.85 -12.56 -9.47
C ALA A 12 -10.21 -13.84 -10.26
N ALA A 13 -9.62 -15.00 -9.91
CA ALA A 13 -9.88 -16.28 -10.56
C ALA A 13 -11.31 -16.80 -10.32
N ASN A 14 -11.99 -16.31 -9.27
CA ASN A 14 -13.38 -16.68 -9.00
C ASN A 14 -14.38 -15.99 -9.94
N HIS A 15 -13.96 -14.97 -10.69
CA HIS A 15 -14.81 -14.22 -11.63
C HIS A 15 -16.08 -13.62 -11.01
N PHE A 16 -16.08 -13.33 -9.71
CA PHE A 16 -17.22 -12.70 -9.07
C PHE A 16 -17.38 -11.25 -9.55
N SER A 17 -18.64 -10.85 -9.82
CA SER A 17 -18.95 -9.48 -10.25
C SER A 17 -19.48 -8.59 -9.14
N ARG A 18 -19.96 -9.17 -8.05
CA ARG A 18 -20.46 -8.46 -6.87
C ARG A 18 -20.72 -9.39 -5.70
N VAL A 19 -20.73 -8.85 -4.50
CA VAL A 19 -21.22 -9.50 -3.29
C VAL A 19 -22.73 -9.27 -3.17
N LEU A 20 -23.48 -10.29 -2.79
CA LEU A 20 -24.93 -10.22 -2.58
C LEU A 20 -25.28 -10.51 -1.12
N MET A 21 -25.62 -9.47 -0.38
CA MET A 21 -26.06 -9.58 1.02
C MET A 21 -27.39 -10.34 1.11
N GLN A 22 -27.52 -11.20 2.12
CA GLN A 22 -28.73 -12.02 2.33
C GLN A 22 -29.49 -11.56 3.57
N GLN A 23 -30.81 -11.62 3.50
CA GLN A 23 -31.67 -11.30 4.62
C GLN A 23 -31.42 -12.21 5.83
N GLY A 24 -31.28 -11.63 7.01
CA GLY A 24 -31.11 -12.36 8.26
C GLY A 24 -29.73 -13.03 8.44
N ARG A 25 -28.73 -12.65 7.65
CA ARG A 25 -27.35 -13.07 7.82
C ARG A 25 -26.53 -11.98 8.50
N VAL A 26 -25.51 -12.40 9.24
CA VAL A 26 -24.56 -11.48 9.86
C VAL A 26 -23.65 -10.90 8.76
N ALA A 27 -23.50 -9.57 8.75
CA ALA A 27 -22.51 -8.91 7.91
C ALA A 27 -21.12 -9.01 8.59
N ILE A 28 -20.12 -9.38 7.83
CA ILE A 28 -18.72 -9.43 8.27
C ILE A 28 -17.88 -8.43 7.47
N ASP A 29 -16.74 -8.02 7.99
CA ASP A 29 -15.83 -7.06 7.38
C ASP A 29 -15.33 -7.51 5.99
N ALA A 30 -15.19 -8.80 5.78
CA ALA A 30 -14.75 -9.37 4.50
C ALA A 30 -15.71 -9.07 3.34
N ASP A 31 -17.04 -9.02 3.59
CA ASP A 31 -18.04 -8.83 2.52
C ASP A 31 -17.94 -7.46 1.84
N PRO A 32 -17.97 -6.30 2.56
CA PRO A 32 -17.79 -4.99 1.94
C PRO A 32 -16.38 -4.81 1.37
N ASN A 33 -15.33 -5.39 1.99
CA ASN A 33 -13.98 -5.34 1.47
C ASN A 33 -13.85 -6.08 0.13
N GLU A 34 -14.45 -7.26 0.01
CA GLU A 34 -14.49 -8.01 -1.25
C GLU A 34 -15.27 -7.26 -2.33
N GLN A 35 -16.43 -6.68 -1.99
CA GLN A 35 -17.19 -5.87 -2.93
C GLN A 35 -16.38 -4.70 -3.49
N ALA A 36 -15.63 -4.01 -2.64
CA ALA A 36 -14.77 -2.91 -3.06
C ALA A 36 -13.60 -3.42 -3.95
N ALA A 37 -13.00 -4.56 -3.59
CA ALA A 37 -11.90 -5.17 -4.35
C ALA A 37 -12.37 -5.63 -5.74
N ILE A 38 -13.57 -6.22 -5.86
CA ILE A 38 -14.19 -6.58 -7.14
C ILE A 38 -14.34 -5.34 -8.04
N LEU A 39 -14.92 -4.27 -7.52
CA LEU A 39 -15.12 -3.03 -8.31
C LEU A 39 -13.79 -2.42 -8.74
N LEU A 40 -12.82 -2.38 -7.83
CA LEU A 40 -11.49 -1.86 -8.11
C LEU A 40 -10.77 -2.69 -9.19
N HIS A 41 -10.89 -4.02 -9.12
CA HIS A 41 -10.37 -4.92 -10.15
C HIS A 41 -10.97 -4.60 -11.53
N TYR A 42 -12.30 -4.47 -11.64
CA TYR A 42 -12.93 -4.11 -12.92
C TYR A 42 -12.49 -2.75 -13.44
N VAL A 43 -12.42 -1.73 -12.58
CA VAL A 43 -12.00 -0.38 -12.98
C VAL A 43 -10.56 -0.37 -13.45
N ARG A 44 -9.65 -1.01 -12.73
CA ARG A 44 -8.22 -1.07 -13.08
C ARG A 44 -7.99 -1.87 -14.36
N THR A 45 -8.67 -3.01 -14.52
CA THR A 45 -8.58 -3.82 -15.74
C THR A 45 -9.10 -3.03 -16.94
N LEU A 46 -10.26 -2.38 -16.82
CA LEU A 46 -10.79 -1.52 -17.88
C LEU A 46 -9.84 -0.38 -18.24
N ALA A 47 -9.30 0.30 -17.23
CA ALA A 47 -8.33 1.39 -17.45
C ALA A 47 -7.07 0.87 -18.17
N ARG A 48 -6.52 -0.27 -17.73
CA ARG A 48 -5.35 -0.90 -18.35
C ARG A 48 -5.61 -1.33 -19.80
N ASP A 49 -6.78 -1.89 -20.08
CA ASP A 49 -7.15 -2.34 -21.44
C ASP A 49 -7.35 -1.17 -22.41
N LEU A 50 -7.85 -0.02 -21.92
CA LEU A 50 -8.10 1.17 -22.75
C LEU A 50 -6.89 2.09 -22.89
N ILE A 51 -6.09 2.22 -21.83
CA ILE A 51 -4.95 3.13 -21.74
C ILE A 51 -3.65 2.42 -22.13
N GLY A 52 -3.56 1.11 -21.87
CA GLY A 52 -2.31 0.37 -21.90
C GLY A 52 -1.64 0.33 -20.52
N PRO A 53 -0.37 -0.11 -20.44
CA PRO A 53 0.34 -0.26 -19.17
C PRO A 53 0.58 1.08 -18.47
N CYS A 54 0.65 2.17 -19.20
CA CYS A 54 0.76 3.53 -18.61
C CYS A 54 0.30 4.60 -19.59
N GLY A 55 -0.11 5.76 -19.05
CA GLY A 55 -0.51 6.92 -19.84
C GLY A 55 -1.23 7.98 -19.02
N GLY A 56 -1.24 9.22 -19.50
CA GLY A 56 -1.94 10.32 -18.85
C GLY A 56 -2.65 11.25 -19.82
N PRO A 57 -3.74 11.93 -19.40
CA PRO A 57 -4.53 12.79 -20.29
C PRO A 57 -3.72 14.01 -20.74
N VAL A 58 -3.76 14.33 -22.03
CA VAL A 58 -3.00 15.44 -22.60
C VAL A 58 -3.21 16.77 -21.86
N ASP A 59 -4.46 17.06 -21.49
CA ASP A 59 -4.82 18.33 -20.85
C ASP A 59 -4.44 18.41 -19.36
N ALA A 60 -4.04 17.29 -18.75
CA ALA A 60 -3.65 17.20 -17.34
C ALA A 60 -2.55 16.15 -17.14
N LEU A 61 -1.58 16.10 -18.05
CA LEU A 61 -0.48 15.15 -18.03
C LEU A 61 0.47 15.48 -16.87
N GLY A 62 0.45 14.65 -15.85
CA GLY A 62 1.33 14.76 -14.69
C GLY A 62 2.69 14.11 -14.91
N PHE A 63 3.61 14.37 -13.95
CA PHE A 63 4.95 13.75 -13.89
C PHE A 63 5.86 14.06 -15.09
N GLN A 64 5.57 15.13 -15.84
CA GLN A 64 6.50 15.61 -16.83
C GLN A 64 7.74 16.16 -16.12
N LEU A 65 8.90 15.67 -16.56
CA LEU A 65 10.18 16.06 -16.00
C LEU A 65 10.70 17.30 -16.71
N SER A 66 11.28 18.24 -15.97
CA SER A 66 11.95 19.39 -16.52
C SER A 66 13.09 19.85 -15.61
N PHE A 67 14.12 20.48 -16.21
CA PHE A 67 15.13 21.17 -15.41
C PHE A 67 14.61 22.52 -14.94
N ASP A 68 15.12 22.98 -13.79
CA ASP A 68 14.82 24.31 -13.31
C ASP A 68 15.32 25.35 -14.35
N PRO A 69 14.45 26.16 -14.94
CA PRO A 69 14.84 27.16 -15.92
C PRO A 69 15.76 28.25 -15.36
N ALA A 70 15.80 28.43 -14.03
CA ALA A 70 16.70 29.37 -13.38
C ALA A 70 18.16 28.86 -13.33
N LEU A 71 18.40 27.54 -13.49
CA LEU A 71 19.73 26.92 -13.42
C LEU A 71 19.97 25.94 -14.59
N PRO A 72 19.81 26.37 -15.85
CA PRO A 72 19.80 25.46 -17.00
C PRO A 72 21.16 24.80 -17.28
N SER A 73 22.27 25.42 -16.85
CA SER A 73 23.63 24.90 -17.07
C SER A 73 24.17 24.04 -15.94
N LYS A 74 23.54 24.07 -14.77
CA LYS A 74 23.91 23.29 -13.57
C LYS A 74 22.68 22.91 -12.75
N PRO A 75 21.78 22.09 -13.28
CA PRO A 75 20.62 21.67 -12.52
C PRO A 75 21.07 20.79 -11.36
N THR A 76 20.51 21.05 -10.19
CA THR A 76 20.73 20.25 -8.97
C THR A 76 19.59 19.30 -8.69
N THR A 77 18.46 19.49 -9.36
CA THR A 77 17.27 18.65 -9.25
C THR A 77 16.39 18.79 -10.50
N LEU A 78 15.34 18.00 -10.58
CA LEU A 78 14.31 18.03 -11.62
C LEU A 78 12.99 18.51 -11.02
N LYS A 79 12.17 19.22 -11.80
CA LYS A 79 10.79 19.53 -11.48
C LYS A 79 9.86 18.47 -12.05
N LEU A 80 8.76 18.21 -11.34
CA LEU A 80 7.70 17.29 -11.70
C LEU A 80 6.42 18.07 -11.93
N SER A 81 5.77 17.91 -13.10
CA SER A 81 4.50 18.61 -13.33
C SER A 81 3.38 18.04 -12.50
N ALA A 82 2.50 18.90 -12.01
CA ALA A 82 1.19 18.49 -11.50
C ALA A 82 0.35 17.83 -12.60
N GLY A 83 -0.58 16.97 -12.20
CA GLY A 83 -1.49 16.27 -13.08
C GLY A 83 -1.63 14.78 -12.75
N ARG A 84 -2.14 14.03 -13.72
CA ARG A 84 -2.51 12.62 -13.54
C ARG A 84 -1.74 11.73 -14.50
N TYR A 85 -1.44 10.52 -14.00
CA TYR A 85 -0.85 9.44 -14.80
C TYR A 85 -1.40 8.10 -14.34
N TYR A 86 -1.72 7.23 -15.25
CA TYR A 86 -2.17 5.88 -14.93
C TYR A 86 -1.01 4.91 -15.10
N VAL A 87 -0.88 3.98 -14.16
CA VAL A 87 0.12 2.90 -14.19
C VAL A 87 -0.59 1.59 -13.90
N ASP A 88 -0.61 0.67 -14.85
CA ASP A 88 -1.39 -0.59 -14.78
C ASP A 88 -2.85 -0.41 -14.34
N GLY A 89 -3.47 0.71 -14.77
CA GLY A 89 -4.83 1.08 -14.40
C GLY A 89 -4.97 1.76 -13.04
N ILE A 90 -3.89 1.92 -12.27
CA ILE A 90 -3.88 2.67 -11.02
C ILE A 90 -3.68 4.15 -11.33
N LEU A 91 -4.52 5.00 -10.75
CA LEU A 91 -4.42 6.44 -10.89
C LEU A 91 -3.38 7.00 -9.90
N ALA A 92 -2.30 7.59 -10.41
CA ALA A 92 -1.36 8.41 -9.66
C ALA A 92 -1.64 9.89 -9.93
N GLU A 93 -1.73 10.69 -8.86
CA GLU A 93 -2.02 12.12 -8.91
C GLU A 93 -0.92 12.92 -8.22
N ASN A 94 -0.43 13.94 -8.89
CA ASN A 94 0.43 14.95 -8.31
C ASN A 94 -0.32 16.29 -8.34
N ASP A 95 -0.76 16.75 -7.16
CA ASP A 95 -1.51 18.01 -7.02
C ASP A 95 -0.59 19.21 -6.78
N ASP A 96 0.71 18.98 -6.54
CA ASP A 96 1.69 20.03 -6.28
C ASP A 96 2.34 20.54 -7.57
N PRO A 97 2.06 21.78 -8.00
CA PRO A 97 2.67 22.38 -9.19
C PRO A 97 4.17 22.68 -9.03
N ASP A 98 4.66 22.73 -7.80
CA ASP A 98 6.05 23.03 -7.45
C ASP A 98 6.84 21.76 -7.05
N ALA A 99 6.25 20.58 -7.26
CA ALA A 99 6.89 19.32 -6.91
C ALA A 99 8.27 19.17 -7.56
N ALA A 100 9.22 18.72 -6.76
CA ALA A 100 10.60 18.48 -7.20
C ALA A 100 11.02 17.04 -6.90
N TYR A 101 11.92 16.51 -7.71
CA TYR A 101 12.45 15.16 -7.58
C TYR A 101 13.05 14.91 -6.19
N ASP A 102 13.78 15.89 -5.63
CA ASP A 102 14.45 15.83 -4.33
C ASP A 102 13.56 16.29 -3.15
N ALA A 103 12.25 16.50 -3.38
CA ALA A 103 11.29 16.94 -2.37
C ALA A 103 9.90 16.30 -2.58
N GLN A 104 9.89 15.02 -2.95
CA GLN A 104 8.65 14.26 -3.12
C GLN A 104 8.03 13.91 -1.75
N PRO A 105 6.69 13.99 -1.59
CA PRO A 105 6.05 13.78 -0.30
C PRO A 105 6.24 12.36 0.26
N ASP A 106 6.23 11.36 -0.62
CA ASP A 106 6.33 9.95 -0.26
C ASP A 106 7.69 9.31 -0.63
N TYR A 107 8.73 10.12 -0.92
CA TYR A 107 10.09 9.63 -1.20
C TYR A 107 11.13 10.31 -0.32
N PRO A 108 11.20 9.97 0.98
CA PRO A 108 12.05 10.63 1.95
C PRO A 108 13.51 10.14 1.91
N ILE A 109 14.10 10.02 0.71
CA ILE A 109 15.49 9.64 0.53
C ILE A 109 16.42 10.81 0.87
N ALA A 110 17.56 10.53 1.51
CA ALA A 110 18.58 11.55 1.68
C ALA A 110 19.25 11.88 0.34
N LYS A 111 19.54 13.16 0.10
CA LYS A 111 20.10 13.61 -1.20
C LYS A 111 21.46 12.97 -1.52
N ASP A 112 22.22 12.63 -0.49
CA ASP A 112 23.52 11.96 -0.66
C ASP A 112 23.40 10.44 -0.95
N ASP A 113 22.22 9.88 -0.73
CA ASP A 113 21.94 8.47 -1.00
C ASP A 113 21.27 8.26 -2.37
N ASP A 114 20.80 9.35 -3.03
CA ASP A 114 20.20 9.26 -4.35
C ASP A 114 21.26 9.39 -5.45
N PRO A 115 21.45 8.35 -6.28
CA PRO A 115 22.52 8.33 -7.29
C PRO A 115 22.38 9.41 -8.37
N LEU A 116 21.16 9.83 -8.71
CA LEU A 116 20.94 10.93 -9.67
C LEU A 116 21.34 12.28 -9.07
N LEU A 117 20.92 12.56 -7.84
CA LEU A 117 21.24 13.84 -7.18
C LEU A 117 22.74 13.97 -6.94
N VAL A 118 23.41 12.88 -6.54
CA VAL A 118 24.88 12.83 -6.42
C VAL A 118 25.54 13.10 -7.76
N ALA A 119 25.13 12.43 -8.84
CA ALA A 119 25.70 12.63 -10.16
C ALA A 119 25.45 14.04 -10.71
N LEU A 120 24.28 14.65 -10.46
CA LEU A 120 24.00 16.04 -10.84
C LEU A 120 24.88 17.03 -10.06
N ARG A 121 25.03 16.84 -8.75
CA ARG A 121 25.89 17.67 -7.92
C ARG A 121 27.35 17.60 -8.36
N ASP A 122 27.87 16.41 -8.56
CA ASP A 122 29.26 16.13 -8.87
C ASP A 122 29.57 16.30 -10.38
N GLN A 123 28.56 16.55 -11.19
CA GLN A 123 28.63 16.69 -12.66
C GLN A 123 29.28 15.45 -13.32
N ASP A 124 28.91 14.25 -12.85
CA ASP A 124 29.43 12.99 -13.38
C ASP A 124 28.85 12.70 -14.77
N ARG A 125 29.60 13.07 -15.79
CA ARG A 125 29.20 12.97 -17.20
C ARG A 125 29.20 11.54 -17.73
N SER A 126 29.70 10.58 -16.98
CA SER A 126 29.72 9.17 -17.36
C SER A 126 28.36 8.47 -17.10
N LYS A 127 27.50 9.11 -16.34
CA LYS A 127 26.24 8.53 -15.88
C LYS A 127 25.07 8.79 -16.83
N THR A 128 24.25 7.77 -16.98
CA THR A 128 22.97 7.84 -17.69
C THR A 128 21.90 7.25 -16.77
N PHE A 129 20.84 8.01 -16.53
CA PHE A 129 19.75 7.59 -15.67
C PHE A 129 18.47 7.39 -16.45
N TRP A 130 17.76 6.31 -16.13
CA TRP A 130 16.41 6.09 -16.54
C TRP A 130 15.48 6.40 -15.36
N LEU A 131 14.51 7.29 -15.59
CA LEU A 131 13.56 7.74 -14.58
C LEU A 131 12.23 7.05 -14.79
N TYR A 132 11.65 6.61 -13.69
CA TYR A 132 10.40 5.88 -13.68
C TYR A 132 9.53 6.30 -12.51
N LEU A 133 8.24 6.12 -12.68
CA LEU A 133 7.24 6.25 -11.64
C LEU A 133 7.00 4.87 -11.03
N ASP A 134 7.19 4.76 -9.73
CA ASP A 134 6.88 3.59 -8.90
C ASP A 134 5.59 3.88 -8.13
N VAL A 135 4.56 3.05 -8.33
CA VAL A 135 3.22 3.24 -7.77
C VAL A 135 2.78 1.99 -7.03
N TRP A 136 2.28 2.14 -5.81
CA TRP A 136 1.69 1.04 -5.03
C TRP A 136 0.65 1.53 -4.03
N GLU A 137 -0.05 0.62 -3.37
CA GLU A 137 -1.00 0.96 -2.31
C GLU A 137 -0.40 0.73 -0.92
N ARG A 138 -0.38 1.78 -0.11
CA ARG A 138 0.04 1.76 1.28
C ARG A 138 -1.17 1.74 2.21
N HIS A 139 -1.09 0.95 3.27
CA HIS A 139 -2.09 0.91 4.33
C HIS A 139 -1.91 2.10 5.29
N ILE A 140 -2.96 2.83 5.54
CA ILE A 140 -3.00 4.00 6.43
C ILE A 140 -3.97 3.73 7.57
N THR A 141 -3.49 3.89 8.79
CA THR A 141 -4.26 3.76 10.04
C THR A 141 -4.45 5.12 10.71
N SER A 142 -5.14 5.15 11.82
CA SER A 142 -5.28 6.36 12.64
C SER A 142 -3.97 6.84 13.28
N VAL A 143 -2.89 6.07 13.18
CA VAL A 143 -1.54 6.50 13.61
C VAL A 143 -0.92 7.45 12.57
N GLU A 144 -1.14 7.17 11.28
CA GLU A 144 -0.64 7.99 10.18
C GLU A 144 -1.59 9.13 9.81
N ASP A 145 -2.89 8.96 10.00
CA ASP A 145 -3.89 10.01 9.70
C ASP A 145 -5.01 10.03 10.75
N ASP A 146 -4.91 10.97 11.67
CA ASP A 146 -5.89 11.12 12.75
C ASP A 146 -7.30 11.49 12.26
N ARG A 147 -7.45 12.00 11.02
CA ARG A 147 -8.75 12.38 10.42
C ARG A 147 -9.65 11.19 10.14
N ILE A 148 -9.12 9.95 10.14
CA ILE A 148 -9.94 8.73 9.96
C ILE A 148 -10.64 8.27 11.23
N ARG A 149 -10.38 8.93 12.39
CA ARG A 149 -11.06 8.64 13.65
C ARG A 149 -12.49 9.17 13.63
N GLU A 150 -13.40 8.37 14.19
CA GLU A 150 -14.80 8.79 14.33
C GLU A 150 -15.01 9.55 15.66
N VAL A 151 -15.06 10.86 15.55
CA VAL A 151 -15.20 11.77 16.71
C VAL A 151 -16.52 11.55 17.47
N ALA A 152 -17.61 11.23 16.75
CA ALA A 152 -18.91 10.98 17.35
C ALA A 152 -18.95 9.73 18.24
N LEU A 153 -18.02 8.80 18.06
CA LEU A 153 -17.87 7.61 18.89
C LEU A 153 -16.80 7.75 19.99
N GLY A 154 -16.24 8.94 20.18
CA GLY A 154 -15.20 9.20 21.16
C GLY A 154 -13.77 8.97 20.65
N GLY A 155 -13.59 8.93 19.33
CA GLY A 155 -12.28 8.92 18.67
C GLY A 155 -11.67 7.57 18.32
N PRO A 156 -12.40 6.40 18.33
CA PRO A 156 -11.84 5.19 17.74
C PRO A 156 -11.77 5.33 16.22
N ASP A 157 -10.88 4.57 15.59
CA ASP A 157 -10.96 4.29 14.16
C ASP A 157 -12.01 3.18 13.94
N THR A 158 -12.82 3.35 12.93
CA THR A 158 -13.82 2.35 12.50
C THR A 158 -13.40 1.60 11.26
N CYS A 159 -12.48 2.19 10.49
CA CYS A 159 -11.93 1.65 9.25
C CYS A 159 -10.55 2.22 9.01
N THR A 160 -9.71 1.51 8.29
CA THR A 160 -8.44 1.97 7.75
C THR A 160 -8.57 2.42 6.29
N ARG A 161 -7.49 2.85 5.67
CA ARG A 161 -7.50 3.30 4.26
C ARG A 161 -6.36 2.61 3.50
N ALA A 162 -6.58 2.39 2.20
CA ALA A 162 -5.51 2.18 1.24
C ALA A 162 -5.26 3.51 0.53
N ARG A 163 -4.01 3.96 0.50
CA ARG A 163 -3.58 5.18 -0.20
C ARG A 163 -2.64 4.80 -1.33
N VAL A 164 -2.91 5.32 -2.52
CA VAL A 164 -1.97 5.23 -3.63
C VAL A 164 -0.77 6.12 -3.29
N VAL A 165 0.40 5.52 -3.29
CA VAL A 165 1.69 6.19 -3.12
C VAL A 165 2.40 6.18 -4.45
N TRP A 166 3.10 7.26 -4.76
CA TRP A 166 3.94 7.35 -5.94
C TRP A 166 5.33 7.91 -5.59
N GLN A 167 6.32 7.42 -6.28
CA GLN A 167 7.70 7.89 -6.17
C GLN A 167 8.31 7.95 -7.57
N VAL A 168 8.92 9.07 -7.92
CA VAL A 168 9.78 9.17 -9.10
C VAL A 168 11.18 8.76 -8.69
N LYS A 169 11.69 7.72 -9.29
CA LYS A 169 13.01 7.13 -9.00
C LYS A 169 13.92 7.15 -10.22
N ALA A 170 15.21 7.08 -9.98
CA ALA A 170 16.23 7.00 -11.02
C ALA A 170 17.01 5.69 -10.91
N LEU A 171 17.11 4.98 -12.03
CA LEU A 171 17.96 3.80 -12.19
C LEU A 171 19.19 4.19 -13.00
N ASP A 172 20.39 3.99 -12.47
CA ASP A 172 21.63 4.12 -13.23
C ASP A 172 21.74 2.99 -14.26
N ILE A 173 21.64 3.33 -15.52
CA ILE A 173 21.73 2.40 -16.65
C ILE A 173 23.06 2.46 -17.40
N SER A 174 24.04 3.17 -16.88
CA SER A 174 25.34 3.42 -17.54
C SER A 174 26.10 2.14 -17.85
N ALA A 175 25.99 1.14 -16.97
CA ALA A 175 26.66 -0.16 -17.12
C ALA A 175 25.80 -1.22 -17.81
N ILE A 176 24.53 -0.91 -18.12
CA ILE A 176 23.59 -1.87 -18.72
C ILE A 176 23.72 -1.79 -20.25
N THR A 177 23.99 -2.93 -20.86
CA THR A 177 23.99 -3.02 -22.33
C THR A 177 22.63 -3.48 -22.82
N PHE A 178 21.96 -2.63 -23.60
CA PHE A 178 20.71 -2.97 -24.26
C PHE A 178 20.95 -3.35 -25.72
N PRO A 179 20.17 -4.27 -26.30
CA PRO A 179 20.19 -4.54 -27.73
C PRO A 179 19.96 -3.25 -28.54
N ALA A 180 20.60 -3.12 -29.69
CA ALA A 180 20.47 -1.90 -30.54
C ALA A 180 19.02 -1.60 -30.99
N THR A 181 18.16 -2.61 -30.99
CA THR A 181 16.73 -2.52 -31.32
C THR A 181 15.82 -2.30 -30.11
N ALA A 182 16.39 -2.24 -28.90
CA ALA A 182 15.60 -2.07 -27.68
C ALA A 182 15.02 -0.66 -27.58
N ASP A 183 13.76 -0.59 -27.21
CA ASP A 183 13.17 0.66 -26.79
C ASP A 183 13.69 1.04 -25.40
N LEU A 184 14.53 2.07 -25.33
CA LEU A 184 15.15 2.52 -24.10
C LEU A 184 14.17 3.16 -23.09
N CYS A 185 12.92 3.38 -23.47
CA CYS A 185 11.88 3.77 -22.53
C CYS A 185 11.35 2.58 -21.74
N THR A 186 11.20 1.41 -22.36
CA THR A 186 10.57 0.24 -21.74
C THR A 186 11.54 -0.87 -21.38
N ALA A 187 12.69 -0.99 -22.06
CA ALA A 187 13.67 -2.04 -21.80
C ALA A 187 14.15 -2.14 -20.33
N PRO A 188 14.36 -1.01 -19.60
CA PRO A 188 14.78 -1.08 -18.21
C PRO A 188 13.72 -1.64 -17.24
N LEU A 189 12.43 -1.64 -17.61
CA LEU A 189 11.35 -2.20 -16.78
C LEU A 189 11.61 -3.67 -16.40
N ALA A 190 12.24 -4.45 -17.28
CA ALA A 190 12.53 -5.85 -17.02
C ALA A 190 13.49 -6.08 -15.84
N ALA A 191 14.22 -5.05 -15.40
CA ALA A 191 15.11 -5.10 -14.25
C ALA A 191 14.38 -4.84 -12.91
N LEU A 192 13.12 -4.37 -12.94
CA LEU A 192 12.36 -4.00 -11.77
C LEU A 192 11.36 -5.12 -11.41
N PRO A 193 11.53 -5.80 -10.26
CA PRO A 193 10.57 -6.80 -9.81
C PRO A 193 9.32 -6.12 -9.24
N THR A 194 8.14 -6.49 -9.72
CA THR A 194 6.86 -5.99 -9.21
C THR A 194 6.52 -6.59 -7.85
N ILE A 195 6.92 -7.83 -7.61
CA ILE A 195 6.72 -8.59 -6.37
C ILE A 195 7.93 -9.50 -6.14
N GLY A 196 8.19 -9.92 -4.92
CA GLY A 196 9.22 -10.92 -4.61
C GLY A 196 8.95 -12.27 -5.26
N ALA A 197 10.01 -13.00 -5.59
CA ALA A 197 9.93 -14.31 -6.26
C ALA A 197 9.88 -15.49 -5.28
N ALA A 198 10.10 -15.27 -3.98
CA ALA A 198 10.02 -16.30 -2.96
C ALA A 198 8.60 -16.84 -2.81
N VAL A 199 8.47 -18.11 -2.46
CA VAL A 199 7.18 -18.74 -2.19
C VAL A 199 7.18 -19.37 -0.80
N MET A 200 6.03 -19.39 -0.18
CA MET A 200 5.81 -19.97 1.16
C MET A 200 4.66 -20.97 1.13
N ALA A 201 4.79 -22.04 1.88
CA ALA A 201 3.68 -22.94 2.18
C ALA A 201 3.38 -22.90 3.68
N ALA A 202 2.09 -23.00 4.04
CA ALA A 202 1.63 -23.11 5.42
C ALA A 202 0.87 -24.41 5.61
N ASP A 203 1.02 -25.04 6.77
CA ASP A 203 0.31 -26.27 7.15
C ASP A 203 0.13 -26.33 8.66
N LEU A 204 -0.55 -27.36 9.12
CA LEU A 204 -0.64 -27.68 10.53
C LEU A 204 0.37 -28.78 10.91
N ASP A 205 0.93 -28.69 12.11
CA ASP A 205 1.77 -29.73 12.65
C ASP A 205 0.95 -31.05 12.76
N PRO A 206 1.42 -32.15 12.12
CA PRO A 206 0.71 -33.41 12.13
C PRO A 206 0.66 -34.09 13.50
N GLY A 207 1.32 -33.53 14.53
CA GLY A 207 1.45 -34.15 15.84
C GLY A 207 2.24 -35.44 15.83
N GLN A 208 2.25 -36.16 16.94
CA GLN A 208 2.83 -37.50 16.96
C GLN A 208 1.96 -38.44 16.13
N GLN A 209 2.52 -38.98 15.04
CA GLN A 209 1.82 -39.93 14.19
C GLN A 209 1.35 -41.15 14.98
N ILE A 210 0.04 -41.24 15.21
CA ILE A 210 -0.58 -42.50 15.60
C ILE A 210 -0.45 -43.42 14.37
N LYS A 211 0.25 -44.55 14.52
CA LYS A 211 0.53 -45.50 13.44
C LYS A 211 -0.72 -46.24 12.89
N ASP A 212 -1.90 -45.79 13.25
CA ASP A 212 -3.17 -46.37 12.78
C ASP A 212 -3.73 -45.52 11.64
N PRO A 213 -3.77 -46.05 10.39
CA PRO A 213 -4.25 -45.32 9.24
C PRO A 213 -5.76 -44.99 9.30
N CYS A 214 -6.51 -45.54 10.27
CA CYS A 214 -7.94 -45.29 10.44
C CYS A 214 -8.25 -44.21 11.48
N VAL A 215 -7.27 -43.66 12.18
CA VAL A 215 -7.44 -42.61 13.19
C VAL A 215 -6.83 -41.31 12.66
N ILE A 216 -7.67 -40.32 12.35
CA ILE A 216 -7.20 -38.95 12.13
C ILE A 216 -6.57 -38.50 13.46
N SER A 217 -5.27 -38.17 13.45
CA SER A 217 -4.59 -37.66 14.64
C SER A 217 -5.35 -36.42 15.14
N PRO A 218 -5.85 -36.43 16.39
CA PRO A 218 -6.51 -35.26 16.95
C PRO A 218 -5.58 -34.08 17.13
N ASP A 219 -4.27 -34.28 16.96
CA ASP A 219 -3.23 -33.26 17.14
C ASP A 219 -2.94 -32.46 15.89
N ALA A 220 -3.32 -32.97 14.69
CA ALA A 220 -3.17 -32.26 13.42
C ALA A 220 -4.32 -31.28 13.21
N ARG A 221 -4.44 -30.28 14.10
CA ARG A 221 -5.45 -29.22 14.01
C ARG A 221 -4.95 -27.90 14.57
N PHE A 222 -5.59 -26.82 14.16
CA PHE A 222 -5.44 -25.53 14.80
C PHE A 222 -5.94 -25.58 16.24
N ARG A 223 -5.11 -25.15 17.19
CA ARG A 223 -5.33 -25.25 18.64
C ARG A 223 -5.65 -23.92 19.31
N GLY A 224 -5.69 -22.81 18.54
CA GLY A 224 -6.02 -21.49 19.06
C GLY A 224 -7.43 -21.39 19.62
N ALA A 225 -7.62 -20.51 20.60
CA ALA A 225 -8.91 -20.30 21.27
C ALA A 225 -9.88 -19.45 20.45
N GLU A 226 -9.41 -18.71 19.46
CA GLU A 226 -10.17 -17.80 18.61
C GLU A 226 -9.70 -17.85 17.15
N ASN A 227 -10.54 -17.36 16.25
CA ASN A 227 -10.16 -17.23 14.84
C ASN A 227 -9.06 -16.18 14.71
N GLN A 228 -8.03 -16.49 13.93
CA GLN A 228 -6.88 -15.62 13.74
C GLN A 228 -6.59 -15.43 12.25
N LEU A 229 -5.91 -14.33 11.92
CA LEU A 229 -5.34 -14.07 10.61
C LEU A 229 -3.83 -13.88 10.79
N TYR A 230 -3.09 -14.99 10.70
CA TYR A 230 -1.63 -14.90 10.77
C TYR A 230 -1.06 -14.14 9.59
N ARG A 231 -0.14 -13.25 9.89
CA ARG A 231 0.72 -12.59 8.91
C ARG A 231 2.15 -13.08 9.09
N VAL A 232 2.74 -13.54 8.01
CA VAL A 232 4.17 -13.83 7.91
C VAL A 232 4.76 -12.81 6.96
N GLU A 233 5.74 -12.04 7.41
CA GLU A 233 6.30 -10.90 6.64
C GLU A 233 7.83 -10.98 6.64
N ILE A 234 8.44 -10.84 5.46
CA ILE A 234 9.90 -10.73 5.34
C ILE A 234 10.35 -9.48 6.07
N HIS A 235 11.25 -9.65 7.05
CA HIS A 235 11.76 -8.56 7.85
C HIS A 235 12.96 -7.90 7.21
N ASP A 236 14.01 -8.68 6.98
CA ASP A 236 15.26 -8.18 6.44
C ASP A 236 15.86 -9.18 5.45
N VAL A 237 16.63 -8.65 4.50
CA VAL A 237 17.28 -9.41 3.44
C VAL A 237 18.73 -8.97 3.36
N SER A 238 19.66 -9.92 3.34
CA SER A 238 21.09 -9.61 3.18
C SER A 238 21.39 -8.89 1.86
N ASP A 239 22.44 -8.08 1.82
CA ASP A 239 22.85 -7.30 0.64
C ASP A 239 23.04 -8.17 -0.62
N ASP A 240 23.43 -9.44 -0.45
CA ASP A 240 23.59 -10.39 -1.55
C ASP A 240 22.27 -11.12 -1.92
N GLY A 241 21.17 -10.82 -1.23
CA GLY A 241 19.84 -11.38 -1.45
C GLY A 241 19.68 -12.86 -1.16
N LYS A 242 20.66 -13.51 -0.49
CA LYS A 242 20.67 -14.95 -0.28
C LYS A 242 20.12 -15.40 1.04
N THR A 243 20.19 -14.56 2.06
CA THR A 243 19.62 -14.84 3.38
C THR A 243 18.57 -13.84 3.73
N ALA A 244 17.54 -14.28 4.37
CA ALA A 244 16.45 -13.42 4.83
C ALA A 244 15.96 -13.85 6.20
N THR A 245 15.32 -12.93 6.89
CA THR A 245 14.59 -13.17 8.13
C THR A 245 13.13 -12.80 7.96
N PHE A 246 12.27 -13.38 8.77
CA PHE A 246 10.86 -13.01 8.80
C PHE A 246 10.38 -12.75 10.22
N LYS A 247 9.27 -12.05 10.32
CA LYS A 247 8.50 -11.79 11.53
C LYS A 247 7.06 -12.22 11.30
N TRP A 248 6.33 -12.55 12.35
CA TRP A 248 4.94 -12.95 12.19
C TRP A 248 4.04 -12.38 13.29
N SER A 249 2.76 -12.25 12.97
CA SER A 249 1.74 -11.77 13.91
C SER A 249 0.46 -12.58 13.73
N ARG A 250 -0.17 -12.95 14.85
CA ARG A 250 -1.47 -13.63 14.89
C ARG A 250 -2.64 -12.73 14.48
N ASP A 251 -2.45 -11.40 14.58
CA ASP A 251 -3.46 -10.38 14.34
C ASP A 251 -3.17 -9.57 13.08
N ASN A 252 -2.54 -10.16 12.07
CA ASN A 252 -2.16 -9.48 10.83
C ASN A 252 -1.36 -8.17 11.06
N GLY A 253 -0.57 -8.08 12.14
CA GLY A 253 0.19 -6.89 12.49
C GLY A 253 -0.68 -5.66 12.80
N SER A 254 -1.92 -5.87 13.25
CA SER A 254 -2.87 -4.77 13.54
C SER A 254 -2.54 -4.03 14.83
N VAL A 255 -1.89 -4.67 15.81
CA VAL A 255 -1.54 -4.05 17.09
C VAL A 255 -0.38 -3.08 16.92
N ALA A 256 -0.72 -1.81 16.77
CA ALA A 256 0.23 -0.72 16.62
C ALA A 256 -0.23 0.53 17.37
N THR A 257 0.71 1.36 17.79
CA THR A 257 0.45 2.60 18.53
C THR A 257 1.47 3.68 18.17
N ALA A 258 1.08 4.95 18.26
CA ALA A 258 2.00 6.05 18.05
C ALA A 258 3.08 6.07 19.14
N TRP A 259 4.33 6.23 18.74
CA TRP A 259 5.49 6.44 19.62
C TRP A 259 5.70 7.94 19.81
N LEU A 260 5.40 8.43 21.01
CA LEU A 260 5.33 9.85 21.32
C LEU A 260 6.65 10.42 21.85
N ASN A 261 7.36 9.64 22.66
CA ASN A 261 8.61 10.05 23.30
C ASN A 261 9.43 8.85 23.77
N THR A 262 10.69 9.09 24.14
CA THR A 262 11.58 8.10 24.76
C THR A 262 12.12 8.67 26.07
N GLU A 263 12.07 7.91 27.16
CA GLU A 263 12.61 8.26 28.47
C GLU A 263 13.51 7.11 28.96
N GLY A 264 14.81 7.23 28.69
CA GLY A 264 15.75 6.12 28.95
C GLY A 264 15.46 4.91 28.07
N ASN A 265 15.06 3.79 28.69
CA ASN A 265 14.64 2.58 27.99
C ASN A 265 13.11 2.49 27.82
N ASP A 266 12.35 3.52 28.20
CA ASP A 266 10.90 3.53 28.10
C ASP A 266 10.46 4.23 26.82
N LEU A 267 9.68 3.54 26.01
CA LEU A 267 8.92 4.11 24.91
C LEU A 267 7.61 4.63 25.48
N VAL A 268 7.38 5.93 25.42
CA VAL A 268 6.09 6.55 25.77
C VAL A 268 5.19 6.51 24.55
N VAL A 269 4.08 5.80 24.66
CA VAL A 269 3.16 5.53 23.54
C VAL A 269 1.77 6.14 23.79
N ALA A 270 1.00 6.31 22.73
CA ALA A 270 -0.36 6.85 22.85
C ALA A 270 -1.30 5.87 23.57
N ASN A 271 -1.13 4.57 23.35
CA ASN A 271 -1.91 3.51 23.97
C ASN A 271 -1.10 2.21 24.01
N ALA A 272 -1.01 1.58 25.15
CA ALA A 272 -0.29 0.31 25.33
C ALA A 272 -1.21 -0.94 25.28
N ARG A 273 -2.47 -0.80 24.88
CA ARG A 273 -3.39 -1.92 24.77
C ARG A 273 -2.88 -2.96 23.75
N GLY A 274 -2.86 -4.23 24.16
CA GLY A 274 -2.38 -5.33 23.32
C GLY A 274 -0.87 -5.57 23.36
N PHE A 275 -0.11 -4.75 24.12
CA PHE A 275 1.30 -5.00 24.40
C PHE A 275 1.47 -5.71 25.72
N THR A 276 2.42 -6.66 25.80
CA THR A 276 2.73 -7.43 27.01
C THR A 276 4.23 -7.56 27.20
N ALA A 277 4.66 -7.76 28.44
CA ALA A 277 6.06 -8.08 28.74
C ALA A 277 6.47 -9.37 27.99
N GLY A 278 7.70 -9.38 27.48
CA GLY A 278 8.25 -10.48 26.68
C GLY A 278 7.92 -10.43 25.19
N ALA A 279 6.94 -9.62 24.75
CA ALA A 279 6.61 -9.47 23.35
C ALA A 279 7.75 -8.76 22.58
N TRP A 280 7.92 -9.13 21.32
CA TRP A 280 8.74 -8.38 20.37
C TRP A 280 7.94 -7.24 19.75
N VAL A 281 8.56 -6.09 19.62
CA VAL A 281 7.97 -4.93 18.95
C VAL A 281 8.92 -4.36 17.93
N GLU A 282 8.36 -3.85 16.86
CA GLU A 282 9.09 -3.15 15.81
C GLU A 282 8.92 -1.65 15.98
N LEU A 283 10.04 -0.96 16.04
CA LEU A 283 10.14 0.50 16.05
C LEU A 283 10.32 0.95 14.60
N LEU A 284 9.38 1.69 14.09
CA LEU A 284 9.37 2.12 12.69
C LEU A 284 8.68 3.47 12.53
N ASP A 285 8.91 4.08 11.38
CA ASP A 285 8.20 5.26 10.91
C ASP A 285 7.82 5.12 9.42
N ASP A 286 7.31 6.17 8.82
CA ASP A 286 6.90 6.15 7.41
C ASP A 286 8.05 5.86 6.45
N ARG A 287 9.28 6.28 6.80
CA ARG A 287 10.45 6.06 5.95
C ARG A 287 10.76 4.59 5.75
N ASN A 288 10.59 3.77 6.80
CA ASN A 288 10.80 2.33 6.69
C ASN A 288 9.90 1.72 5.61
N GLU A 289 8.60 2.01 5.63
CA GLU A 289 7.66 1.49 4.65
C GLU A 289 7.86 2.10 3.25
N LEU A 290 8.11 3.41 3.17
CA LEU A 290 8.28 4.13 1.90
C LEU A 290 9.59 3.77 1.17
N LEU A 291 10.63 3.39 1.91
CA LEU A 291 11.92 3.00 1.34
C LEU A 291 12.12 1.47 1.30
N GLY A 292 11.14 0.68 1.77
CA GLY A 292 11.25 -0.78 1.82
C GLY A 292 12.34 -1.25 2.79
N GLN A 293 12.55 -0.54 3.90
CA GLN A 293 13.55 -0.85 4.91
C GLN A 293 12.93 -1.48 6.15
N PRO A 294 13.60 -2.42 6.83
CA PRO A 294 13.08 -2.97 8.08
C PRO A 294 13.07 -1.93 9.19
N GLY A 295 12.12 -2.06 10.12
CA GLY A 295 12.17 -1.38 11.40
C GLY A 295 13.12 -2.08 12.37
N VAL A 296 13.37 -1.49 13.53
CA VAL A 296 14.21 -2.09 14.57
C VAL A 296 13.36 -2.95 15.48
N LEU A 297 13.66 -4.25 15.60
CA LEU A 297 12.99 -5.15 16.51
C LEU A 297 13.64 -5.10 17.90
N VAL A 298 12.81 -4.91 18.93
CA VAL A 298 13.23 -4.89 20.34
C VAL A 298 12.26 -5.70 21.19
N LYS A 299 12.77 -6.31 22.29
CA LYS A 299 11.97 -7.09 23.21
C LYS A 299 11.50 -6.23 24.38
N LEU A 300 10.23 -6.33 24.74
CA LEU A 300 9.68 -5.62 25.90
C LEU A 300 10.03 -6.33 27.20
N ALA A 301 10.59 -5.61 28.16
CA ALA A 301 10.83 -6.08 29.52
C ALA A 301 9.57 -5.95 30.38
N SER A 302 8.86 -4.81 30.28
CA SER A 302 7.63 -4.55 31.04
C SER A 302 6.72 -3.56 30.30
N VAL A 303 5.45 -3.54 30.73
CA VAL A 303 4.44 -2.58 30.29
C VAL A 303 3.79 -1.96 31.53
N ASP A 304 3.84 -0.63 31.66
CA ASP A 304 3.22 0.10 32.76
C ASP A 304 2.49 1.34 32.24
N GLY A 305 1.17 1.35 32.33
CA GLY A 305 0.35 2.39 31.72
C GLY A 305 0.64 2.53 30.22
N ASN A 306 1.08 3.72 29.79
CA ASN A 306 1.49 4.00 28.42
C ASN A 306 3.01 3.94 28.22
N ARG A 307 3.73 3.23 29.07
CA ARG A 307 5.18 3.03 29.00
C ARG A 307 5.49 1.59 28.62
N LEU A 308 6.26 1.42 27.57
CA LEU A 308 6.78 0.14 27.14
C LEU A 308 8.28 0.14 27.39
N THR A 309 8.72 -0.57 28.43
CA THR A 309 10.15 -0.66 28.78
C THR A 309 10.83 -1.69 27.90
N VAL A 310 11.84 -1.29 27.17
CA VAL A 310 12.63 -2.17 26.30
C VAL A 310 13.70 -2.89 27.12
N SER A 311 13.91 -4.17 26.84
CA SER A 311 14.99 -4.96 27.45
C SER A 311 16.36 -4.34 27.12
N PRO A 312 17.32 -4.31 28.07
CA PRO A 312 18.65 -3.78 27.81
C PRO A 312 19.35 -4.53 26.68
N GLY A 313 19.74 -3.83 25.64
CA GLY A 313 20.33 -4.45 24.45
C GLY A 313 20.81 -3.45 23.39
N GLY A 314 21.57 -2.44 23.81
CA GLY A 314 22.49 -1.72 22.91
C GLY A 314 21.95 -0.71 21.90
N ALA A 315 20.68 -0.68 21.56
CA ALA A 315 20.15 0.31 20.64
C ALA A 315 19.85 1.63 21.36
N THR A 316 20.41 2.72 20.87
CA THR A 316 20.00 4.07 21.31
C THR A 316 18.61 4.35 20.77
N LEU A 317 17.62 4.39 21.66
CA LEU A 317 16.24 4.65 21.32
C LEU A 317 16.03 6.15 21.15
N THR A 318 15.85 6.59 19.92
CA THR A 318 15.54 8.00 19.62
C THR A 318 14.24 8.04 18.82
N VAL A 319 13.21 8.70 19.35
CA VAL A 319 11.95 8.89 18.63
C VAL A 319 12.20 9.73 17.37
N PRO A 320 11.77 9.26 16.19
CA PRO A 320 11.86 10.02 14.96
C PRO A 320 10.99 11.28 14.98
N SER A 321 11.15 12.15 13.98
CA SER A 321 10.28 13.32 13.82
C SER A 321 8.81 12.89 13.72
N PRO A 322 7.90 13.57 14.44
CA PRO A 322 6.45 13.30 14.35
C PRO A 322 5.89 13.40 12.92
N ALA A 323 6.56 14.16 12.04
CA ALA A 323 6.17 14.29 10.63
C ALA A 323 6.24 12.95 9.86
N PHE A 324 6.95 11.94 10.38
CA PHE A 324 7.03 10.61 9.81
C PHE A 324 6.23 9.56 10.58
N HIS A 325 5.31 9.96 11.46
CA HIS A 325 4.41 9.09 12.21
C HIS A 325 5.12 7.90 12.87
N PRO A 326 6.08 8.14 13.80
CA PRO A 326 6.77 7.08 14.49
C PRO A 326 5.79 6.20 15.28
N ARG A 327 5.98 4.89 15.21
CA ARG A 327 5.07 3.92 15.80
C ARG A 327 5.77 2.68 16.32
N VAL A 328 5.12 2.02 17.25
CA VAL A 328 5.51 0.73 17.82
C VAL A 328 4.48 -0.29 17.36
N ARG A 329 4.92 -1.40 16.74
CA ARG A 329 4.06 -2.48 16.28
C ARG A 329 4.45 -3.80 16.95
N ARG A 330 3.47 -4.55 17.46
CA ARG A 330 3.70 -5.86 18.07
C ARG A 330 3.88 -6.94 17.00
N TRP A 331 4.81 -7.84 17.29
CA TRP A 331 5.03 -9.08 16.58
C TRP A 331 5.05 -10.23 17.59
N ASP A 332 4.69 -11.45 17.16
CA ASP A 332 4.39 -12.56 18.07
C ASP A 332 5.44 -13.69 18.02
N GLN A 333 6.56 -13.50 17.30
CA GLN A 333 7.65 -14.47 17.29
C GLN A 333 8.26 -14.64 18.69
N THR A 334 8.60 -15.89 19.00
CA THR A 334 9.24 -16.27 20.26
C THR A 334 10.40 -17.22 19.99
N GLU A 335 11.43 -17.18 20.86
CA GLU A 335 12.48 -18.17 20.87
C GLU A 335 11.98 -19.44 21.52
N ASN A 336 12.41 -20.59 21.01
CA ASN A 336 12.21 -21.90 21.57
C ASN A 336 13.43 -22.79 21.31
N ASP A 337 13.36 -24.08 21.66
CA ASP A 337 14.49 -25.01 21.50
C ASP A 337 14.92 -25.17 20.03
N ASP A 338 14.03 -24.94 19.06
CA ASP A 338 14.26 -25.11 17.63
C ASP A 338 14.48 -23.77 16.88
N ILE A 339 14.08 -22.64 17.49
CA ILE A 339 14.11 -21.31 16.88
C ILE A 339 14.96 -20.36 17.72
N THR A 340 16.11 -19.96 17.16
CA THR A 340 16.93 -18.85 17.67
C THR A 340 16.68 -17.62 16.81
N LEU A 341 16.29 -16.51 17.42
CA LEU A 341 16.05 -15.26 16.71
C LEU A 341 17.39 -14.55 16.37
N HIS A 342 17.45 -13.98 15.20
CA HIS A 342 18.54 -13.10 14.77
C HIS A 342 18.02 -11.65 14.76
N ASP A 343 18.56 -10.81 15.64
CA ASP A 343 18.10 -9.41 15.84
C ASP A 343 16.57 -9.29 16.03
N GLY A 344 15.96 -10.28 16.70
CA GLY A 344 14.54 -10.32 16.98
C GLY A 344 13.66 -10.92 15.88
N ALA A 345 14.22 -11.29 14.73
CA ALA A 345 13.52 -11.92 13.63
C ALA A 345 13.88 -13.41 13.48
N VAL A 346 12.99 -14.20 12.88
CA VAL A 346 13.19 -15.63 12.63
C VAL A 346 14.03 -15.82 11.35
N PRO A 347 15.16 -16.52 11.37
CA PRO A 347 15.92 -16.84 10.17
C PRO A 347 15.13 -17.75 9.23
N ILE A 348 15.17 -17.48 7.93
CA ILE A 348 14.59 -18.36 6.91
C ILE A 348 15.59 -19.48 6.60
N ILE A 349 15.12 -20.71 6.80
CA ILE A 349 15.83 -21.92 6.36
C ILE A 349 14.98 -22.53 5.25
N GLU A 350 15.49 -22.46 4.01
CA GLU A 350 14.71 -22.90 2.85
C GLU A 350 14.51 -24.42 2.83
N ALA A 351 13.33 -24.83 2.34
CA ALA A 351 13.05 -26.23 2.06
C ALA A 351 13.92 -26.73 0.91
N THR A 352 14.43 -27.95 1.04
CA THR A 352 15.19 -28.65 0.02
C THR A 352 14.49 -29.94 -0.37
N ALA A 353 14.96 -30.60 -1.44
CA ALA A 353 14.42 -31.92 -1.82
C ALA A 353 14.57 -32.97 -0.72
N SER A 354 15.53 -32.82 0.20
CA SER A 354 15.84 -33.76 1.30
C SER A 354 15.32 -33.32 2.67
N ALA A 355 14.98 -32.03 2.85
CA ALA A 355 14.53 -31.47 4.12
C ALA A 355 13.39 -30.47 3.91
N ALA A 356 12.27 -30.72 4.56
CA ALA A 356 11.07 -29.87 4.47
C ALA A 356 11.24 -28.53 5.20
N ASN A 357 12.09 -28.48 6.22
CA ASN A 357 12.43 -27.28 7.02
C ASN A 357 11.19 -26.48 7.46
N TRP A 358 10.24 -27.16 8.09
CA TRP A 358 9.10 -26.51 8.70
C TRP A 358 9.54 -25.69 9.91
N ILE A 359 8.99 -24.48 10.01
CA ILE A 359 9.20 -23.56 11.13
C ILE A 359 7.85 -23.40 11.82
N ASP A 360 7.79 -23.79 13.09
CA ASP A 360 6.56 -23.69 13.89
C ASP A 360 6.35 -22.24 14.34
N LEU A 361 5.14 -21.73 14.18
CA LEU A 361 4.73 -20.43 14.70
C LEU A 361 4.13 -20.60 16.11
N GLU A 362 2.85 -20.89 16.17
CA GLU A 362 2.12 -21.21 17.40
C GLU A 362 0.85 -22.02 17.07
N ASP A 363 0.19 -22.59 18.08
CA ASP A 363 -1.11 -23.28 17.97
C ASP A 363 -1.18 -24.36 16.87
N GLY A 364 -0.03 -24.94 16.53
CA GLY A 364 0.10 -25.94 15.49
C GLY A 364 0.27 -25.40 14.08
N VAL A 365 0.23 -24.08 13.87
CA VAL A 365 0.51 -23.46 12.57
C VAL A 365 2.00 -23.46 12.33
N ARG A 366 2.41 -23.92 11.13
CA ARG A 366 3.80 -23.93 10.70
C ARG A 366 3.94 -23.45 9.25
N VAL A 367 5.11 -22.95 8.92
CA VAL A 367 5.43 -22.42 7.60
C VAL A 367 6.73 -22.99 7.09
N ARG A 368 6.90 -22.98 5.78
CA ARG A 368 8.18 -23.28 5.11
C ARG A 368 8.35 -22.43 3.88
N PHE A 369 9.58 -22.10 3.58
CA PHE A 369 9.92 -21.23 2.46
C PHE A 369 10.68 -22.00 1.40
N HIS A 370 10.54 -21.57 0.17
CA HIS A 370 11.31 -22.06 -0.95
C HIS A 370 11.69 -20.87 -1.84
N ALA A 371 12.97 -20.77 -2.12
CA ALA A 371 13.47 -19.90 -3.15
C ALA A 371 12.96 -20.39 -4.52
N GLY A 372 12.39 -19.50 -5.31
CA GLY A 372 12.01 -19.81 -6.69
C GLY A 372 13.22 -20.25 -7.52
N ALA A 373 12.99 -20.86 -8.67
CA ALA A 373 14.03 -21.48 -9.52
C ALA A 373 14.95 -20.46 -10.24
N THR A 374 15.17 -19.27 -9.75
CA THR A 374 15.96 -18.22 -10.41
C THR A 374 17.13 -17.74 -9.56
N ASP A 375 18.25 -17.40 -10.20
CA ASP A 375 19.44 -16.77 -9.56
C ASP A 375 19.23 -15.29 -9.16
N ARG A 376 17.99 -14.83 -9.09
CA ARG A 376 17.63 -13.44 -8.73
C ARG A 376 17.38 -13.33 -7.23
N ILE A 377 17.44 -12.10 -6.71
CA ILE A 377 16.96 -11.73 -5.36
C ILE A 377 15.52 -12.22 -5.22
N GLN A 378 15.31 -13.09 -4.25
CA GLN A 378 14.08 -13.85 -4.14
C GLN A 378 13.16 -13.31 -3.06
N TYR A 379 13.75 -12.81 -1.97
CA TYR A 379 13.05 -12.18 -0.86
C TYR A 379 13.13 -10.66 -0.99
N ARG A 380 12.06 -9.99 -0.58
CA ARG A 380 12.03 -8.53 -0.48
C ARG A 380 11.41 -8.14 0.86
N THR A 381 12.04 -7.21 1.57
CA THR A 381 11.52 -6.66 2.83
C THR A 381 10.09 -6.14 2.64
N GLY A 382 9.18 -6.58 3.53
CA GLY A 382 7.77 -6.23 3.49
C GLY A 382 6.88 -7.17 2.67
N ASP A 383 7.43 -8.10 1.86
CA ASP A 383 6.63 -9.17 1.25
C ASP A 383 5.97 -10.03 2.32
N TYR A 384 4.71 -10.42 2.12
CA TYR A 384 3.96 -11.09 3.16
C TYR A 384 2.94 -12.12 2.65
N TRP A 385 2.60 -13.05 3.55
CA TRP A 385 1.53 -14.03 3.38
C TRP A 385 0.52 -13.91 4.52
N LEU A 386 -0.73 -14.32 4.25
CA LEU A 386 -1.81 -14.37 5.22
C LEU A 386 -2.33 -15.80 5.34
N ILE A 387 -2.46 -16.27 6.59
CA ILE A 387 -2.93 -17.61 6.90
C ILE A 387 -4.15 -17.47 7.83
N PRO A 388 -5.38 -17.54 7.29
CA PRO A 388 -6.58 -17.54 8.13
C PRO A 388 -6.70 -18.88 8.90
N ALA A 389 -6.73 -18.83 10.22
CA ALA A 389 -6.94 -19.98 11.10
C ALA A 389 -8.32 -19.95 11.73
N ARG A 390 -9.02 -21.10 11.74
CA ARG A 390 -10.43 -21.19 12.10
C ARG A 390 -10.68 -22.21 13.20
N VAL A 391 -11.22 -21.77 14.32
CA VAL A 391 -11.56 -22.64 15.46
C VAL A 391 -12.65 -23.64 15.09
N ALA A 392 -13.67 -23.20 14.33
CA ALA A 392 -14.81 -24.06 14.01
C ALA A 392 -14.45 -25.29 13.16
N THR A 393 -13.45 -25.16 12.29
CA THR A 393 -12.95 -26.27 11.48
C THR A 393 -11.74 -26.97 12.11
N GLY A 394 -11.06 -26.28 13.04
CA GLY A 394 -9.76 -26.70 13.56
C GLY A 394 -8.67 -26.72 12.49
N ASP A 395 -8.80 -25.89 11.43
CA ASP A 395 -7.91 -25.88 10.28
C ASP A 395 -7.53 -24.44 9.87
N ILE A 396 -6.55 -24.37 8.98
CA ILE A 396 -6.17 -23.13 8.29
C ILE A 396 -6.75 -23.09 6.87
N GLU A 397 -7.12 -21.91 6.40
CA GLU A 397 -7.57 -21.71 5.02
C GLU A 397 -6.32 -21.56 4.10
N TRP A 398 -5.70 -22.71 3.75
CA TRP A 398 -4.53 -22.76 2.88
C TRP A 398 -4.71 -23.82 1.79
N PRO A 399 -4.39 -23.50 0.51
CA PRO A 399 -4.51 -24.47 -0.58
C PRO A 399 -3.62 -25.69 -0.35
N ARG A 400 -4.18 -26.87 -0.66
CA ARG A 400 -3.47 -28.16 -0.58
C ARG A 400 -3.59 -28.89 -1.89
N THR A 401 -2.50 -29.53 -2.29
CA THR A 401 -2.42 -30.48 -3.41
C THR A 401 -2.39 -31.91 -2.85
N GLU A 402 -2.38 -32.89 -3.76
CA GLU A 402 -2.18 -34.31 -3.35
C GLU A 402 -0.84 -34.55 -2.64
N THR A 403 0.13 -33.68 -2.81
CA THR A 403 1.48 -33.80 -2.22
C THR A 403 1.66 -32.93 -0.95
N GLY A 404 0.64 -32.20 -0.51
CA GLY A 404 0.64 -31.38 0.70
C GLY A 404 0.32 -29.90 0.44
N ALA A 405 0.68 -29.04 1.37
CA ALA A 405 0.42 -27.62 1.27
C ALA A 405 1.09 -26.98 0.04
N GLU A 406 0.34 -26.19 -0.70
CA GLU A 406 0.82 -25.51 -1.90
C GLU A 406 1.74 -24.35 -1.55
N PHE A 407 2.79 -24.14 -2.36
CA PHE A 407 3.64 -22.97 -2.27
C PHE A 407 3.01 -21.80 -3.00
N LEU A 408 2.72 -20.71 -2.29
CA LEU A 408 2.11 -19.50 -2.84
C LEU A 408 3.12 -18.35 -2.91
N PRO A 409 3.02 -17.48 -3.92
CA PRO A 409 3.75 -16.22 -3.95
C PRO A 409 3.26 -15.28 -2.83
N PRO A 410 4.04 -14.26 -2.45
CA PRO A 410 3.58 -13.25 -1.48
C PRO A 410 2.35 -12.50 -2.00
N ARG A 411 1.52 -12.00 -1.10
CA ARG A 411 0.33 -11.17 -1.40
C ARG A 411 0.63 -9.70 -1.66
N GLY A 412 1.87 -9.29 -1.63
CA GLY A 412 2.34 -7.91 -1.82
C GLY A 412 3.56 -7.65 -0.94
N ILE A 413 4.17 -6.49 -0.98
CA ILE A 413 3.66 -5.23 -1.61
C ILE A 413 3.85 -5.32 -3.14
N GLU A 414 2.77 -5.09 -3.91
CA GLU A 414 2.85 -5.09 -5.37
C GLU A 414 3.16 -3.68 -5.87
N HIS A 415 4.25 -3.55 -6.62
CA HIS A 415 4.69 -2.30 -7.23
C HIS A 415 4.39 -2.29 -8.72
N HIS A 416 3.97 -1.13 -9.22
CA HIS A 416 3.67 -0.90 -10.62
C HIS A 416 4.57 0.20 -11.16
N PHE A 417 5.20 -0.03 -12.31
CA PHE A 417 6.23 0.86 -12.83
C PHE A 417 5.84 1.45 -14.18
N ALA A 418 6.10 2.75 -14.35
CA ALA A 418 5.94 3.43 -15.63
C ALA A 418 7.18 4.24 -15.99
N PRO A 419 7.65 4.19 -17.25
CA PRO A 419 8.76 5.03 -17.70
C PRO A 419 8.33 6.49 -17.77
N LEU A 420 9.18 7.39 -17.28
CA LEU A 420 8.96 8.84 -17.38
C LEU A 420 9.94 9.51 -18.35
N GLY A 421 11.21 9.08 -18.31
CA GLY A 421 12.21 9.69 -19.14
C GLY A 421 13.62 9.18 -18.91
N ARG A 422 14.57 9.80 -19.59
CA ARG A 422 15.98 9.50 -19.47
C ARG A 422 16.79 10.79 -19.37
N VAL A 423 17.73 10.82 -18.44
CA VAL A 423 18.69 11.92 -18.25
C VAL A 423 20.08 11.41 -18.59
N GLN A 424 20.77 12.12 -19.48
CA GLN A 424 22.13 11.81 -19.89
C GLN A 424 22.93 13.08 -20.20
N TRP A 425 24.23 13.02 -20.08
CA TRP A 425 25.12 14.07 -20.54
C TRP A 425 25.37 13.93 -22.03
N LYS A 426 25.24 15.04 -22.78
CA LYS A 426 25.62 15.16 -24.18
C LYS A 426 26.64 16.28 -24.30
N SER A 427 27.90 15.92 -24.42
CA SER A 427 29.02 16.87 -24.34
C SER A 427 29.01 17.60 -22.99
N GLU A 428 28.71 18.90 -22.98
CA GLU A 428 28.67 19.74 -21.77
C GLU A 428 27.26 20.04 -21.26
N SER A 429 26.24 19.59 -21.97
CA SER A 429 24.84 19.82 -21.63
C SER A 429 24.15 18.54 -21.12
N LEU A 430 23.23 18.72 -20.18
CA LEU A 430 22.37 17.65 -19.71
C LEU A 430 21.14 17.57 -20.63
N GLU A 431 20.86 16.40 -21.16
CA GLU A 431 19.72 16.13 -22.04
C GLU A 431 18.68 15.29 -21.29
N LEU A 432 17.43 15.73 -21.38
CA LEU A 432 16.28 15.01 -20.86
C LEU A 432 15.40 14.55 -22.03
N SER A 433 15.18 13.24 -22.14
CA SER A 433 14.28 12.63 -23.13
C SER A 433 13.04 12.11 -22.43
N SER A 434 11.84 12.46 -22.92
CA SER A 434 10.58 12.00 -22.35
C SER A 434 10.21 10.61 -22.86
N CYS A 435 9.68 9.77 -21.93
CA CYS A 435 9.08 8.47 -22.22
C CYS A 435 7.58 8.44 -21.87
N LEU A 436 6.99 9.58 -21.56
CA LEU A 436 5.56 9.67 -21.21
C LEU A 436 4.66 9.31 -22.39
N CYS A 437 3.54 8.68 -22.08
CA CYS A 437 2.50 8.29 -23.03
C CYS A 437 1.28 9.21 -22.87
N PRO A 438 1.14 10.28 -23.66
CA PRO A 438 -0.02 11.16 -23.59
C PRO A 438 -1.24 10.49 -24.25
N LEU A 439 -2.37 10.52 -23.58
CA LEU A 439 -3.65 9.98 -24.04
C LEU A 439 -4.47 11.11 -24.68
N GLN A 440 -4.89 10.89 -25.91
CA GLN A 440 -5.87 11.74 -26.57
C GLN A 440 -7.28 11.18 -26.36
N GLU A 441 -8.26 12.06 -26.23
CA GLU A 441 -9.66 11.66 -26.21
C GLU A 441 -10.01 10.86 -27.47
N LEU A 442 -10.72 9.73 -27.31
CA LEU A 442 -11.15 8.88 -28.42
C LEU A 442 -12.05 9.63 -29.41
N THR A 443 -12.80 10.60 -28.91
CA THR A 443 -13.64 11.48 -29.72
C THR A 443 -13.45 12.91 -29.20
N PRO A 444 -12.58 13.71 -29.84
CA PRO A 444 -12.44 15.10 -29.41
C PRO A 444 -13.80 15.79 -29.55
N CYS A 445 -14.36 16.27 -28.44
CA CYS A 445 -15.57 17.08 -28.46
C CYS A 445 -15.29 18.32 -29.31
N LYS A 446 -15.66 18.27 -30.59
CA LYS A 446 -15.79 19.49 -31.35
C LYS A 446 -16.85 20.34 -30.68
N ARG A 447 -16.43 21.34 -29.90
CA ARG A 447 -17.37 22.36 -29.43
C ARG A 447 -17.99 22.94 -30.71
N ILE A 448 -19.25 22.58 -30.96
CA ILE A 448 -20.07 23.34 -31.92
C ILE A 448 -20.26 24.67 -31.22
N VAL A 449 -19.39 25.62 -31.54
CA VAL A 449 -19.64 27.03 -31.22
C VAL A 449 -20.86 27.38 -32.06
N PRO A 450 -22.03 27.64 -31.51
CA PRO A 450 -23.16 28.09 -32.30
C PRO A 450 -22.73 29.44 -32.91
N THR A 451 -22.58 29.50 -34.21
CA THR A 451 -22.47 30.75 -34.93
C THR A 451 -23.86 31.40 -34.88
N THR A 452 -24.19 31.95 -33.73
CA THR A 452 -25.31 32.88 -33.63
C THR A 452 -24.84 34.20 -34.27
N THR A 453 -25.04 34.30 -35.56
CA THR A 453 -25.25 35.64 -36.16
C THR A 453 -26.61 36.14 -35.67
N ALA A 454 -26.64 36.67 -34.46
CA ALA A 454 -27.76 37.43 -33.99
C ALA A 454 -27.85 38.72 -34.81
N LYS A 455 -28.80 38.74 -35.73
CA LYS A 455 -29.26 40.03 -36.32
C LYS A 455 -29.64 40.95 -35.16
N PRO A 456 -29.10 42.19 -35.14
CA PRO A 456 -29.46 43.09 -34.02
C PRO A 456 -30.98 43.23 -33.91
N PRO A 457 -31.55 43.19 -32.73
CA PRO A 457 -33.00 43.33 -32.57
C PRO A 457 -33.44 44.69 -33.10
N GLY A 458 -34.42 44.66 -34.02
CA GLY A 458 -35.11 45.85 -34.48
C GLY A 458 -35.72 46.58 -33.28
N LYS A 459 -35.65 47.93 -33.38
CA LYS A 459 -36.19 48.84 -32.36
C LYS A 459 -37.63 48.40 -31.94
N PRO A 460 -37.91 48.20 -30.66
CA PRO A 460 -39.23 47.77 -30.25
C PRO A 460 -40.29 48.82 -30.60
N PRO A 461 -41.52 48.42 -30.97
CA PRO A 461 -42.65 49.35 -31.19
C PRO A 461 -43.01 50.06 -29.88
N ALA A 462 -43.42 51.30 -30.02
CA ALA A 462 -43.81 52.14 -28.89
C ALA A 462 -45.00 51.55 -28.13
N PRO A 463 -45.01 51.63 -26.79
CA PRO A 463 -46.08 51.06 -25.98
C PRO A 463 -47.43 51.73 -26.23
N PRO A 464 -48.57 51.01 -26.24
CA PRO A 464 -49.90 51.60 -26.30
C PRO A 464 -50.25 52.37 -25.03
N ALA A 465 -51.02 53.42 -25.20
CA ALA A 465 -51.45 54.28 -24.09
C ALA A 465 -52.31 53.56 -23.03
N PRO A 466 -52.26 53.98 -21.74
CA PRO A 466 -52.95 53.28 -20.65
C PRO A 466 -54.43 53.46 -20.73
N ALA A 467 -55.19 52.35 -20.52
CA ALA A 467 -56.62 52.33 -20.33
C ALA A 467 -56.99 52.71 -18.89
N PRO A 468 -58.20 53.32 -18.64
CA PRO A 468 -58.53 53.83 -17.32
C PRO A 468 -58.86 52.74 -16.30
N SER A 469 -58.57 53.08 -15.05
CA SER A 469 -58.70 52.25 -13.84
C SER A 469 -60.15 51.86 -13.54
N GLY A 470 -60.43 50.60 -13.40
CA GLY A 470 -61.65 50.03 -12.81
C GLY A 470 -61.37 49.46 -11.41
N ALA A 471 -62.31 49.63 -10.52
CA ALA A 471 -62.31 49.44 -9.08
C ALA A 471 -62.00 47.98 -8.63
N PRO A 472 -61.62 47.79 -7.36
CA PRO A 472 -61.19 46.51 -6.84
C PRO A 472 -62.29 45.58 -6.41
N THR A 473 -62.28 44.33 -6.73
CA THR A 473 -63.07 43.23 -6.20
C THR A 473 -62.44 42.57 -4.96
N PRO A 474 -63.22 42.15 -3.95
CA PRO A 474 -62.68 41.69 -2.66
C PRO A 474 -62.17 40.22 -2.70
N ARG A 475 -61.16 39.97 -1.92
CA ARG A 475 -60.51 38.72 -1.68
C ARG A 475 -61.32 37.78 -0.79
N PRO A 476 -61.39 36.45 -1.04
CA PRO A 476 -61.97 35.52 -0.08
C PRO A 476 -60.96 35.19 1.04
N GLN A 477 -61.50 35.23 2.27
CA GLN A 477 -60.82 34.80 3.49
C GLN A 477 -60.75 33.25 3.55
N THR A 478 -59.59 32.68 3.74
CA THR A 478 -59.43 31.28 4.12
C THR A 478 -59.15 31.16 5.61
N SER A 479 -59.92 30.32 6.26
CA SER A 479 -59.90 30.04 7.70
C SER A 479 -58.75 29.10 8.04
N PRO A 480 -58.12 29.13 9.25
CA PRO A 480 -57.03 28.28 9.65
C PRO A 480 -57.47 26.86 10.06
N PRO A 481 -56.67 25.83 9.91
CA PRO A 481 -56.97 24.48 10.34
C PRO A 481 -56.79 24.30 11.86
N LYS A 482 -57.69 23.54 12.44
CA LYS A 482 -57.78 23.19 13.88
C LYS A 482 -56.64 22.17 14.22
N SER A 483 -55.94 22.43 15.33
CA SER A 483 -55.09 21.53 16.04
C SER A 483 -55.85 20.33 16.62
N GLN A 484 -55.41 19.12 16.38
CA GLN A 484 -55.80 17.93 17.16
C GLN A 484 -54.63 17.53 18.05
N GLY A 485 -54.90 17.48 19.34
CA GLY A 485 -53.97 17.02 20.36
C GLY A 485 -53.88 15.49 20.47
N PRO A 486 -52.94 14.99 21.24
CA PRO A 486 -52.59 13.56 21.29
C PRO A 486 -53.55 12.76 22.19
N LYS A 487 -53.83 11.52 21.84
CA LYS A 487 -54.41 10.52 22.75
C LYS A 487 -53.38 9.44 23.06
N PRO A 488 -53.35 8.94 24.31
CA PRO A 488 -52.40 8.00 24.83
C PRO A 488 -52.85 6.55 24.64
N LYS A 489 -51.87 5.66 24.35
CA LYS A 489 -51.65 4.37 25.03
C LYS A 489 -50.32 3.82 24.60
#